data_cd0057090420e8d095d5d10a722be3b4
#
_entry.id   cd0057090420e8d095d5d10a722be3b4
#
_cell.length_a   1.000
_cell.length_b   1.000
_cell.length_c   1.000
_cell.angle_alpha   90.00
_cell.angle_beta   90.00
_cell.angle_gamma   90.00
#
_symmetry.space_group_name_H-M   'P 1'
#
loop_
_entity.id
_entity.type
_entity.pdbx_description
1 polymer ?
#
loop_
_entity_poly.entity_id
_entity_poly.type
_entity_poly.pdbx_seq_one_letter_code
_entity_poly.pdbx_strand_id
1 'polypeptide(L)'
;MEGEIFLKKKWILLTAALLLALGGCQGKDETVVQNEEAFREYEVNLSDKLSDFQFAMNEEVYTLPESMEVWKERGWEIPSDRGEEHLEAESFIEGESLKRGEDTLTAAFVNQEGESRTLEDSMIGGVTLEYREGGTVYQLPGKLCLGRATLNQVTEQYGPPTDEYEEKEDVYVTYEFGLYKKAEFVFHIEDETLYRVSLQNYRASQGADEEVSKEEPQAVKEYERPEQFSENPRDYVVSYDNQLYRIPAPVSEFVKHGWKIQEDGSDAYVKPGRHGYVTLEKDGHTLYAVVRNYGEQTIAVKYAFLTSLSGDFDVTKVPVAVGNNITLGMSEENMKILLGGNAFESQEEEKGTSYYLYSDETKKNFVRIFIDKDLGLVREIQVSNSPESLSDGKEEEVSGEEPNSTVLPDENKVPVEE
;
A
#
# COMPACT_ATOMS: atom_id res chain seq x y z
N MET A 1 -35.15 -3.87 -27.10
CA MET A 1 -35.40 -5.03 -26.24
C MET A 1 -34.56 -4.80 -25.00
N GLU A 2 -35.26 -4.28 -24.03
CA GLU A 2 -34.71 -3.90 -22.71
C GLU A 2 -34.55 -5.17 -21.88
N GLY A 3 -33.40 -5.33 -21.23
CA GLY A 3 -33.14 -6.39 -20.27
C GLY A 3 -32.71 -5.78 -18.94
N GLU A 4 -33.71 -5.47 -18.11
CA GLU A 4 -33.50 -5.09 -16.71
C GLU A 4 -32.99 -6.27 -15.89
N ILE A 5 -31.85 -6.07 -15.23
CA ILE A 5 -31.36 -7.00 -14.18
C ILE A 5 -31.87 -6.48 -12.84
N PHE A 6 -32.88 -7.18 -12.31
CA PHE A 6 -33.47 -6.95 -11.01
C PHE A 6 -32.57 -7.51 -9.89
N LEU A 7 -32.05 -6.64 -9.04
CA LEU A 7 -31.55 -7.01 -7.71
C LEU A 7 -32.74 -7.37 -6.80
N LYS A 8 -32.88 -8.62 -6.39
CA LYS A 8 -33.86 -9.06 -5.40
C LYS A 8 -33.28 -8.95 -3.99
N LYS A 9 -33.60 -7.86 -3.28
CA LYS A 9 -33.51 -7.82 -1.81
C LYS A 9 -34.56 -8.77 -1.22
N LYS A 10 -34.15 -9.83 -0.54
CA LYS A 10 -35.02 -10.65 0.32
C LYS A 10 -34.95 -10.13 1.74
N TRP A 11 -36.01 -9.47 2.16
CA TRP A 11 -36.32 -9.24 3.58
C TRP A 11 -37.02 -10.51 4.11
N ILE A 12 -36.45 -11.11 5.14
CA ILE A 12 -37.12 -12.19 5.90
C ILE A 12 -37.56 -11.58 7.23
N LEU A 13 -38.88 -11.45 7.39
CA LEU A 13 -39.55 -11.14 8.65
C LEU A 13 -39.60 -12.40 9.50
N LEU A 14 -38.97 -12.38 10.67
CA LEU A 14 -39.10 -13.42 11.69
C LEU A 14 -40.35 -13.10 12.57
N THR A 15 -41.39 -13.89 12.44
CA THR A 15 -42.52 -13.91 13.41
C THR A 15 -42.27 -14.98 14.45
N ALA A 16 -42.12 -14.58 15.69
CA ALA A 16 -42.11 -15.44 16.85
C ALA A 16 -43.45 -16.12 17.08
N ALA A 17 -43.49 -17.43 17.20
CA ALA A 17 -44.65 -18.18 17.73
C ALA A 17 -44.19 -19.05 18.91
N LEU A 18 -44.62 -18.66 20.08
CA LEU A 18 -44.49 -19.38 21.35
C LEU A 18 -45.54 -20.48 21.40
N LEU A 19 -45.17 -21.76 21.55
CA LEU A 19 -46.09 -22.82 21.93
C LEU A 19 -45.45 -23.77 22.95
N LEU A 20 -45.97 -23.67 24.19
CA LEU A 20 -45.80 -24.64 25.27
C LEU A 20 -46.60 -25.89 24.97
N ALA A 21 -45.97 -27.05 25.03
CA ALA A 21 -46.70 -28.32 25.26
C ALA A 21 -45.85 -29.26 26.12
N LEU A 22 -46.39 -29.55 27.31
CA LEU A 22 -45.94 -30.58 28.26
C LEU A 22 -46.30 -31.96 27.73
N GLY A 23 -45.38 -32.91 27.81
CA GLY A 23 -45.69 -34.33 27.57
C GLY A 23 -44.44 -35.19 27.72
N GLY A 24 -44.28 -35.79 28.88
CA GLY A 24 -43.17 -36.71 29.19
C GLY A 24 -43.29 -38.07 28.51
N CYS A 25 -42.14 -38.64 28.18
CA CYS A 25 -41.93 -40.10 28.10
C CYS A 25 -40.43 -40.37 28.28
N GLN A 26 -40.13 -41.26 29.22
CA GLN A 26 -38.81 -41.78 29.51
C GLN A 26 -38.22 -42.53 28.29
N GLY A 27 -37.17 -42.00 27.73
CA GLY A 27 -36.24 -42.69 26.83
C GLY A 27 -34.83 -42.51 27.41
N LYS A 28 -34.07 -43.59 27.50
CA LYS A 28 -32.68 -43.57 27.95
C LYS A 28 -31.90 -42.66 27.01
N ASP A 29 -31.55 -41.48 27.49
CA ASP A 29 -30.56 -40.62 26.85
C ASP A 29 -29.17 -41.22 27.06
N GLU A 30 -28.60 -41.78 26.00
CA GLU A 30 -27.15 -41.77 25.85
C GLU A 30 -26.77 -40.32 25.70
N THR A 31 -26.31 -39.71 26.79
CA THR A 31 -25.61 -38.44 26.78
C THR A 31 -24.36 -38.62 25.91
N VAL A 32 -24.46 -38.20 24.67
CA VAL A 32 -23.27 -37.80 23.91
C VAL A 32 -22.69 -36.63 24.72
N VAL A 33 -21.68 -36.93 25.53
CA VAL A 33 -20.84 -35.95 26.13
C VAL A 33 -20.05 -35.37 24.92
N GLN A 34 -20.58 -34.34 24.31
CA GLN A 34 -19.74 -33.45 23.53
C GLN A 34 -18.71 -32.91 24.53
N ASN A 35 -17.50 -33.40 24.41
CA ASN A 35 -16.34 -32.80 25.02
C ASN A 35 -16.20 -31.42 24.36
N GLU A 36 -16.92 -30.43 24.86
CA GLU A 36 -16.51 -29.05 24.74
C GLU A 36 -15.23 -28.96 25.54
N GLU A 37 -14.07 -29.24 24.93
CA GLU A 37 -12.80 -28.74 25.44
C GLU A 37 -13.00 -27.25 25.53
N ALA A 38 -13.10 -26.77 26.78
CA ALA A 38 -13.40 -25.38 27.06
C ALA A 38 -12.33 -24.53 26.39
N PHE A 39 -12.72 -23.78 25.36
CA PHE A 39 -11.90 -22.79 24.73
C PHE A 39 -11.37 -21.84 25.84
N ARG A 40 -10.07 -21.75 25.92
CA ARG A 40 -9.42 -20.97 26.97
C ARG A 40 -9.52 -19.49 26.60
N GLU A 41 -10.40 -18.76 27.25
CA GLU A 41 -10.42 -17.30 27.13
C GLU A 41 -9.27 -16.72 27.96
N TYR A 42 -8.47 -15.85 27.33
CA TYR A 42 -7.45 -15.09 27.99
C TYR A 42 -7.91 -13.64 28.18
N GLU A 43 -7.74 -13.11 29.39
CA GLU A 43 -7.99 -11.69 29.64
C GLU A 43 -6.73 -10.92 29.27
N VAL A 44 -6.73 -10.35 28.06
CA VAL A 44 -5.66 -9.49 27.55
C VAL A 44 -6.22 -8.08 27.30
N ASN A 45 -5.37 -7.09 27.50
CA ASN A 45 -5.74 -5.69 27.26
C ASN A 45 -5.19 -5.25 25.91
N LEU A 46 -6.05 -5.29 24.89
CA LEU A 46 -5.75 -4.78 23.55
C LEU A 46 -6.36 -3.38 23.37
N SER A 47 -5.84 -2.62 22.41
CA SER A 47 -6.50 -1.41 21.92
C SER A 47 -7.91 -1.73 21.42
N ASP A 48 -8.81 -0.77 21.47
CA ASP A 48 -10.16 -0.93 20.87
C ASP A 48 -10.15 -0.73 19.36
N LYS A 49 -9.04 -0.25 18.78
CA LYS A 49 -8.92 0.07 17.36
C LYS A 49 -8.14 -0.99 16.59
N LEU A 50 -8.73 -1.51 15.52
CA LEU A 50 -8.05 -2.41 14.59
C LEU A 50 -6.82 -1.74 13.93
N SER A 51 -6.89 -0.43 13.66
CA SER A 51 -5.80 0.36 13.06
C SER A 51 -4.53 0.48 13.91
N ASP A 52 -4.57 0.08 15.19
CA ASP A 52 -3.41 0.02 16.05
C ASP A 52 -2.60 -1.28 15.86
N PHE A 53 -3.13 -2.22 15.06
CA PHE A 53 -2.48 -3.50 14.70
C PHE A 53 -1.97 -4.29 15.89
N GLN A 54 -2.72 -4.26 16.98
CA GLN A 54 -2.51 -5.11 18.13
C GLN A 54 -3.27 -6.42 18.01
N PHE A 55 -2.67 -7.48 18.49
CA PHE A 55 -3.30 -8.79 18.64
C PHE A 55 -2.66 -9.55 19.79
N ALA A 56 -3.32 -10.59 20.27
CA ALA A 56 -2.73 -11.46 21.27
C ALA A 56 -2.60 -12.88 20.76
N MET A 57 -1.53 -13.55 21.17
CA MET A 57 -1.32 -14.98 21.07
C MET A 57 -1.31 -15.56 22.50
N ASN A 58 -2.39 -16.22 22.87
CA ASN A 58 -2.68 -16.59 24.24
C ASN A 58 -2.70 -15.34 25.16
N GLU A 59 -1.75 -15.23 26.11
CA GLU A 59 -1.65 -14.10 27.06
C GLU A 59 -0.70 -13.01 26.59
N GLU A 60 0.03 -13.22 25.49
CA GLU A 60 1.05 -12.29 25.00
C GLU A 60 0.48 -11.32 23.97
N VAL A 61 0.64 -10.03 24.20
CA VAL A 61 0.22 -8.96 23.29
C VAL A 61 1.36 -8.58 22.35
N TYR A 62 1.05 -8.51 21.07
CA TYR A 62 1.92 -8.10 19.97
C TYR A 62 1.37 -6.84 19.30
N THR A 63 2.26 -6.04 18.74
CA THR A 63 1.90 -4.84 17.99
C THR A 63 2.74 -4.80 16.70
N LEU A 64 2.15 -4.48 15.56
CA LEU A 64 2.88 -4.32 14.31
C LEU A 64 3.03 -2.84 13.92
N PRO A 65 4.19 -2.44 13.38
CA PRO A 65 5.42 -3.23 13.29
C PRO A 65 6.19 -3.29 14.61
N GLU A 66 6.94 -4.37 14.83
CA GLU A 66 7.79 -4.56 16.03
C GLU A 66 9.11 -5.22 15.61
N SER A 67 10.24 -4.88 16.28
CA SER A 67 11.54 -5.42 15.89
C SER A 67 11.62 -6.94 16.08
N MET A 68 12.35 -7.62 15.19
CA MET A 68 12.59 -9.06 15.33
C MET A 68 13.30 -9.42 16.64
N GLU A 69 14.10 -8.51 17.21
CA GLU A 69 14.73 -8.70 18.50
C GLU A 69 13.70 -8.94 19.63
N VAL A 70 12.62 -8.16 19.68
CA VAL A 70 11.52 -8.32 20.65
C VAL A 70 10.81 -9.66 20.46
N TRP A 71 10.62 -10.09 19.20
CA TRP A 71 10.03 -11.38 18.90
C TRP A 71 10.93 -12.55 19.35
N LYS A 72 12.27 -12.43 19.19
CA LYS A 72 13.25 -13.39 19.71
C LYS A 72 13.23 -13.50 21.24
N GLU A 73 13.06 -12.38 21.94
CA GLU A 73 12.90 -12.41 23.41
C GLU A 73 11.66 -13.20 23.87
N ARG A 74 10.64 -13.29 23.01
CA ARG A 74 9.42 -14.11 23.21
C ARG A 74 9.57 -15.54 22.67
N GLY A 75 10.77 -15.92 22.24
CA GLY A 75 11.12 -17.27 21.80
C GLY A 75 10.81 -17.57 20.33
N TRP A 76 10.52 -16.55 19.52
CA TRP A 76 10.35 -16.72 18.08
C TRP A 76 11.72 -16.74 17.38
N GLU A 77 11.86 -17.61 16.38
CA GLU A 77 13.09 -17.80 15.64
C GLU A 77 12.80 -17.78 14.13
N ILE A 78 13.73 -17.17 13.38
CA ILE A 78 13.80 -17.31 11.92
C ILE A 78 14.48 -18.65 11.62
N PRO A 79 14.02 -19.46 10.65
CA PRO A 79 14.74 -20.64 10.21
C PRO A 79 16.20 -20.32 9.89
N SER A 80 17.12 -21.18 10.31
CA SER A 80 18.58 -20.93 10.33
C SER A 80 19.24 -20.65 8.98
N ASP A 81 18.54 -20.94 7.89
CA ASP A 81 18.99 -20.68 6.51
C ASP A 81 18.53 -19.34 5.95
N ARG A 82 17.70 -18.60 6.70
CA ARG A 82 17.07 -17.35 6.23
C ARG A 82 17.51 -16.11 7.02
N GLY A 83 17.97 -16.26 8.26
CA GLY A 83 18.27 -15.12 9.14
C GLY A 83 19.30 -14.14 8.59
N GLU A 84 20.30 -14.66 7.88
CA GLU A 84 21.35 -13.87 7.22
C GLU A 84 20.94 -13.28 5.85
N GLU A 85 19.71 -13.53 5.39
CA GLU A 85 19.22 -12.94 4.16
C GLU A 85 19.04 -11.44 4.30
N HIS A 86 19.51 -10.71 3.29
CA HIS A 86 19.47 -9.26 3.29
C HIS A 86 18.20 -8.74 2.64
N LEU A 87 17.56 -7.83 3.33
CA LEU A 87 16.43 -7.04 2.86
C LEU A 87 16.94 -5.64 2.47
N GLU A 88 16.70 -5.25 1.23
CA GLU A 88 17.13 -3.96 0.71
C GLU A 88 16.56 -2.79 1.53
N ALA A 89 17.17 -1.61 1.37
CA ALA A 89 16.67 -0.39 2.00
C ALA A 89 15.21 -0.11 1.60
N GLU A 90 14.41 0.32 2.57
CA GLU A 90 13.01 0.73 2.37
C GLU A 90 12.16 -0.33 1.62
N SER A 91 12.41 -1.61 1.89
CA SER A 91 11.73 -2.74 1.26
C SER A 91 11.10 -3.70 2.27
N PHE A 92 10.33 -4.66 1.77
CA PHE A 92 9.72 -5.72 2.58
C PHE A 92 9.75 -7.06 1.83
N ILE A 93 9.63 -8.14 2.58
CA ILE A 93 9.45 -9.50 2.06
C ILE A 93 8.32 -10.18 2.83
N GLU A 94 7.43 -10.83 2.12
CA GLU A 94 6.27 -11.54 2.68
C GLU A 94 6.46 -13.06 2.61
N GLY A 95 5.64 -13.77 3.39
CA GLY A 95 5.59 -15.22 3.34
C GLY A 95 6.71 -15.93 4.10
N GLU A 96 7.48 -15.20 4.91
CA GLU A 96 8.53 -15.78 5.73
C GLU A 96 7.95 -16.55 6.92
N SER A 97 8.63 -17.63 7.31
CA SER A 97 8.20 -18.48 8.42
C SER A 97 8.93 -18.10 9.70
N LEU A 98 8.17 -17.87 10.78
CA LEU A 98 8.70 -17.82 12.15
C LEU A 98 8.30 -19.08 12.92
N LYS A 99 9.16 -19.53 13.84
CA LYS A 99 8.91 -20.72 14.66
C LYS A 99 9.10 -20.42 16.14
N ARG A 100 8.24 -21.02 16.97
CA ARG A 100 8.35 -21.00 18.44
C ARG A 100 7.93 -22.37 18.98
N GLY A 101 8.89 -23.23 19.27
CA GLY A 101 8.59 -24.62 19.61
C GLY A 101 7.88 -25.36 18.47
N GLU A 102 6.62 -25.76 18.67
CA GLU A 102 5.79 -26.38 17.64
C GLU A 102 4.93 -25.38 16.86
N ASP A 103 4.82 -24.13 17.35
CA ASP A 103 4.08 -23.07 16.66
C ASP A 103 4.86 -22.59 15.43
N THR A 104 4.12 -22.33 14.36
CA THR A 104 4.64 -21.72 13.14
C THR A 104 3.72 -20.58 12.72
N LEU A 105 4.30 -19.44 12.39
CA LEU A 105 3.60 -18.24 11.97
C LEU A 105 4.16 -17.77 10.63
N THR A 106 3.30 -17.36 9.72
CA THR A 106 3.71 -16.65 8.50
C THR A 106 3.83 -15.17 8.80
N ALA A 107 4.98 -14.58 8.48
CA ALA A 107 5.29 -13.18 8.75
C ALA A 107 5.75 -12.43 7.50
N ALA A 108 5.67 -11.11 7.56
CA ALA A 108 6.32 -10.20 6.63
C ALA A 108 7.38 -9.39 7.38
N PHE A 109 8.58 -9.36 6.82
CA PHE A 109 9.69 -8.55 7.33
C PHE A 109 9.77 -7.24 6.59
N VAL A 110 10.10 -6.18 7.29
CA VAL A 110 10.17 -4.81 6.75
C VAL A 110 11.48 -4.17 7.17
N ASN A 111 12.20 -3.67 6.19
CA ASN A 111 13.33 -2.78 6.39
C ASN A 111 12.91 -1.35 6.04
N GLN A 112 12.79 -0.50 7.05
CA GLN A 112 12.41 0.90 6.87
C GLN A 112 13.61 1.84 6.93
N GLU A 113 14.82 1.28 7.04
CA GLU A 113 16.06 2.03 7.08
C GLU A 113 16.57 2.32 5.67
N GLY A 114 17.44 3.33 5.53
CA GLY A 114 18.04 3.73 4.25
C GLY A 114 19.22 2.86 3.81
N GLU A 115 19.45 1.74 4.49
CA GLU A 115 20.51 0.77 4.19
C GLU A 115 19.96 -0.65 4.25
N SER A 116 20.62 -1.59 3.56
CA SER A 116 20.25 -2.99 3.58
C SER A 116 20.49 -3.58 4.97
N ARG A 117 19.58 -4.45 5.45
CA ARG A 117 19.64 -5.14 6.74
C ARG A 117 19.36 -6.62 6.59
N THR A 118 19.84 -7.43 7.54
CA THR A 118 19.43 -8.83 7.63
C THR A 118 17.98 -8.94 8.08
N LEU A 119 17.33 -10.09 7.85
CA LEU A 119 16.00 -10.34 8.41
C LEU A 119 16.02 -10.27 9.95
N GLU A 120 17.14 -10.69 10.56
CA GLU A 120 17.30 -10.65 12.02
C GLU A 120 17.33 -9.22 12.60
N ASP A 121 17.79 -8.25 11.80
CA ASP A 121 17.86 -6.83 12.18
C ASP A 121 16.67 -6.02 11.66
N SER A 122 15.70 -6.68 11.03
CA SER A 122 14.51 -6.06 10.44
C SER A 122 13.33 -6.07 11.42
N MET A 123 12.22 -5.48 11.01
CA MET A 123 10.98 -5.47 11.78
C MET A 123 9.98 -6.49 11.23
N ILE A 124 9.14 -7.04 12.09
CA ILE A 124 7.95 -7.77 11.69
C ILE A 124 6.85 -6.75 11.43
N GLY A 125 6.48 -6.56 10.17
CA GLY A 125 5.44 -5.63 9.74
C GLY A 125 4.11 -6.30 9.42
N GLY A 126 4.10 -7.62 9.24
CA GLY A 126 2.88 -8.35 8.94
C GLY A 126 2.89 -9.76 9.50
N VAL A 127 1.69 -10.29 9.76
CA VAL A 127 1.47 -11.67 10.19
C VAL A 127 0.20 -12.23 9.60
N THR A 128 0.19 -13.55 9.35
CA THR A 128 -1.02 -14.31 9.07
C THR A 128 -1.29 -15.24 10.23
N LEU A 129 -2.41 -15.02 10.90
CA LEU A 129 -2.92 -15.81 12.02
C LEU A 129 -3.96 -16.78 11.47
N GLU A 130 -3.83 -18.07 11.76
CA GLU A 130 -4.74 -19.10 11.28
C GLU A 130 -5.21 -19.97 12.44
N TYR A 131 -6.53 -20.11 12.56
CA TYR A 131 -7.15 -20.95 13.60
C TYR A 131 -6.79 -22.42 13.40
N ARG A 132 -6.38 -23.07 14.49
CA ARG A 132 -6.18 -24.52 14.57
C ARG A 132 -6.80 -25.01 15.87
N GLU A 133 -7.62 -26.03 15.78
CA GLU A 133 -8.24 -26.64 16.96
C GLU A 133 -7.16 -27.14 17.94
N GLY A 134 -7.30 -26.76 19.22
CA GLY A 134 -6.30 -27.09 20.26
C GLY A 134 -4.96 -26.35 20.15
N GLY A 135 -4.81 -25.44 19.20
CA GLY A 135 -3.62 -24.62 18.99
C GLY A 135 -3.62 -23.31 19.78
N THR A 136 -2.75 -22.39 19.36
CA THR A 136 -2.64 -21.03 19.92
C THR A 136 -3.94 -20.26 19.75
N VAL A 137 -4.42 -19.64 20.82
CA VAL A 137 -5.60 -18.76 20.79
C VAL A 137 -5.20 -17.38 20.31
N TYR A 138 -5.73 -16.96 19.17
CA TYR A 138 -5.54 -15.63 18.63
C TYR A 138 -6.72 -14.74 18.97
N GLN A 139 -6.43 -13.59 19.58
CA GLN A 139 -7.42 -12.59 19.95
C GLN A 139 -7.08 -11.23 19.33
N LEU A 140 -8.11 -10.58 18.81
CA LEU A 140 -8.06 -9.25 18.18
C LEU A 140 -8.76 -8.20 19.08
N PRO A 141 -8.61 -6.89 18.82
CA PRO A 141 -9.38 -5.83 19.48
C PRO A 141 -10.88 -6.16 19.56
N GLY A 142 -11.52 -5.72 20.63
CA GLY A 142 -12.95 -6.05 20.83
C GLY A 142 -13.22 -7.47 21.32
N LYS A 143 -12.19 -8.20 21.77
CA LYS A 143 -12.26 -9.60 22.25
C LYS A 143 -12.71 -10.60 21.17
N LEU A 144 -12.46 -10.30 19.91
CA LEU A 144 -12.76 -11.20 18.80
C LEU A 144 -11.69 -12.29 18.71
N CYS A 145 -12.09 -13.56 18.79
CA CYS A 145 -11.17 -14.70 18.72
C CYS A 145 -11.36 -15.48 17.42
N LEU A 146 -10.25 -15.88 16.79
CA LEU A 146 -10.28 -16.78 15.65
C LEU A 146 -10.89 -18.12 16.06
N GLY A 147 -11.64 -18.75 15.17
CA GLY A 147 -12.40 -19.97 15.41
C GLY A 147 -13.76 -19.76 16.13
N ARG A 148 -14.12 -18.49 16.44
CA ARG A 148 -15.39 -18.15 17.12
C ARG A 148 -16.05 -16.89 16.61
N ALA A 149 -15.27 -15.85 16.31
CA ALA A 149 -15.82 -14.58 15.83
C ALA A 149 -16.54 -14.80 14.49
N THR A 150 -17.70 -14.18 14.34
CA THR A 150 -18.48 -14.22 13.11
C THR A 150 -18.30 -12.93 12.30
N LEU A 151 -18.66 -12.99 11.02
CA LEU A 151 -18.65 -11.81 10.14
C LEU A 151 -19.45 -10.65 10.74
N ASN A 152 -20.64 -10.92 11.28
CA ASN A 152 -21.46 -9.91 11.93
C ASN A 152 -20.75 -9.26 13.14
N GLN A 153 -20.10 -10.06 13.99
CA GLN A 153 -19.37 -9.53 15.14
C GLN A 153 -18.18 -8.64 14.73
N VAL A 154 -17.46 -9.01 13.67
CA VAL A 154 -16.35 -8.22 13.13
C VAL A 154 -16.86 -6.89 12.57
N THR A 155 -17.94 -6.90 11.79
CA THR A 155 -18.53 -5.69 11.22
C THR A 155 -19.22 -4.80 12.25
N GLU A 156 -19.81 -5.37 13.30
CA GLU A 156 -20.32 -4.59 14.45
C GLU A 156 -19.20 -3.90 15.23
N GLN A 157 -18.06 -4.57 15.40
CA GLN A 157 -16.92 -4.05 16.15
C GLN A 157 -16.14 -2.98 15.38
N TYR A 158 -15.88 -3.19 14.09
CA TYR A 158 -14.96 -2.34 13.32
C TYR A 158 -15.68 -1.46 12.29
N GLY A 159 -16.98 -1.61 12.13
CA GLY A 159 -17.77 -0.90 11.12
C GLY A 159 -17.76 -1.59 9.75
N PRO A 160 -18.27 -0.90 8.71
CA PRO A 160 -18.30 -1.46 7.36
C PRO A 160 -16.86 -1.63 6.83
N PRO A 161 -16.57 -2.76 6.16
CA PRO A 161 -15.26 -2.99 5.54
C PRO A 161 -15.04 -2.07 4.34
N THR A 162 -13.77 -1.96 3.93
CA THR A 162 -13.37 -1.26 2.71
C THR A 162 -13.71 -2.08 1.48
N ASP A 163 -13.55 -3.40 1.56
CA ASP A 163 -13.87 -4.37 0.50
C ASP A 163 -14.38 -5.67 1.09
N GLU A 164 -15.28 -6.34 0.36
CA GLU A 164 -15.86 -7.63 0.71
C GLU A 164 -16.16 -8.42 -0.56
N TYR A 165 -15.66 -9.65 -0.64
CA TYR A 165 -15.95 -10.55 -1.75
C TYR A 165 -15.97 -12.01 -1.31
N GLU A 166 -16.62 -12.86 -2.11
CA GLU A 166 -16.69 -14.30 -1.91
C GLU A 166 -15.83 -15.01 -2.97
N GLU A 167 -15.02 -15.96 -2.53
CA GLU A 167 -14.28 -16.85 -3.42
C GLU A 167 -14.33 -18.29 -2.90
N LYS A 168 -14.85 -19.22 -3.70
CA LYS A 168 -15.03 -20.66 -3.37
C LYS A 168 -15.91 -20.87 -2.12
N GLU A 169 -15.30 -21.22 -1.01
CA GLU A 169 -15.96 -21.53 0.25
C GLU A 169 -15.71 -20.47 1.32
N ASP A 170 -15.11 -19.35 0.91
CA ASP A 170 -14.64 -18.31 1.82
C ASP A 170 -15.22 -16.93 1.49
N VAL A 171 -15.45 -16.13 2.55
CA VAL A 171 -15.73 -14.69 2.48
C VAL A 171 -14.50 -13.94 2.93
N TYR A 172 -14.03 -13.01 2.11
CA TYR A 172 -12.89 -12.13 2.38
C TYR A 172 -13.41 -10.74 2.72
N VAL A 173 -12.93 -10.19 3.81
CA VAL A 173 -13.31 -8.87 4.31
C VAL A 173 -12.05 -8.06 4.61
N THR A 174 -11.88 -6.93 3.95
CA THR A 174 -10.69 -6.09 4.08
C THR A 174 -11.02 -4.73 4.71
N TYR A 175 -10.18 -4.32 5.64
CA TYR A 175 -10.13 -2.98 6.21
C TYR A 175 -8.80 -2.33 5.84
N GLU A 176 -8.84 -1.27 5.03
CA GLU A 176 -7.67 -0.50 4.64
C GLU A 176 -7.55 0.78 5.48
N PHE A 177 -6.34 1.01 6.00
CA PHE A 177 -6.01 2.17 6.83
C PHE A 177 -4.96 3.08 6.17
N GLY A 178 -4.59 2.80 4.94
CA GLY A 178 -3.60 3.51 4.16
C GLY A 178 -2.70 2.57 3.37
N LEU A 179 -1.80 3.12 2.58
CA LEU A 179 -0.87 2.34 1.76
C LEU A 179 -0.01 1.43 2.66
N TYR A 180 0.04 0.13 2.35
CA TYR A 180 0.72 -0.90 3.14
C TYR A 180 0.22 -1.04 4.59
N LYS A 181 -1.03 -0.67 4.85
CA LYS A 181 -1.64 -0.72 6.16
C LYS A 181 -3.06 -1.26 6.06
N LYS A 182 -3.25 -2.57 6.25
CA LYS A 182 -4.54 -3.24 6.11
C LYS A 182 -4.69 -4.47 7.03
N ALA A 183 -5.94 -4.86 7.26
CA ALA A 183 -6.30 -6.12 7.88
C ALA A 183 -7.29 -6.86 6.97
N GLU A 184 -7.01 -8.11 6.66
CA GLU A 184 -7.86 -9.00 5.89
C GLU A 184 -8.34 -10.13 6.78
N PHE A 185 -9.64 -10.37 6.79
CA PHE A 185 -10.33 -11.42 7.54
C PHE A 185 -10.92 -12.43 6.57
N VAL A 186 -10.77 -13.71 6.86
CA VAL A 186 -11.33 -14.78 6.04
C VAL A 186 -12.23 -15.65 6.87
N PHE A 187 -13.47 -15.79 6.40
CA PHE A 187 -14.54 -16.55 7.06
C PHE A 187 -14.97 -17.71 6.18
N HIS A 188 -15.32 -18.82 6.78
CA HIS A 188 -16.02 -19.89 6.04
C HIS A 188 -17.45 -19.48 5.72
N ILE A 189 -17.90 -19.67 4.49
CA ILE A 189 -19.29 -19.36 4.07
C ILE A 189 -20.31 -20.20 4.84
N GLU A 190 -20.00 -21.45 5.18
CA GLU A 190 -20.96 -22.40 5.76
C GLU A 190 -21.43 -21.98 7.16
N ASP A 191 -20.52 -21.50 8.02
CA ASP A 191 -20.81 -21.13 9.41
C ASP A 191 -20.44 -19.70 9.76
N GLU A 192 -19.95 -18.92 8.78
CA GLU A 192 -19.47 -17.53 8.92
C GLU A 192 -18.38 -17.36 9.99
N THR A 193 -17.65 -18.43 10.32
CA THR A 193 -16.62 -18.41 11.37
C THR A 193 -15.30 -17.87 10.84
N LEU A 194 -14.73 -16.91 11.56
CA LEU A 194 -13.41 -16.34 11.29
C LEU A 194 -12.33 -17.38 11.54
N TYR A 195 -11.62 -17.81 10.50
CA TYR A 195 -10.56 -18.78 10.67
C TYR A 195 -9.17 -18.26 10.32
N ARG A 196 -9.06 -17.17 9.55
CA ARG A 196 -7.76 -16.56 9.19
C ARG A 196 -7.84 -15.04 9.23
N VAL A 197 -6.77 -14.42 9.72
CA VAL A 197 -6.56 -12.97 9.67
C VAL A 197 -5.15 -12.67 9.22
N SER A 198 -5.01 -11.81 8.22
CA SER A 198 -3.74 -11.24 7.80
C SER A 198 -3.69 -9.77 8.24
N LEU A 199 -2.73 -9.44 9.08
CA LEU A 199 -2.46 -8.08 9.53
C LEU A 199 -1.21 -7.56 8.82
N GLN A 200 -1.31 -6.39 8.21
CA GLN A 200 -0.25 -5.76 7.46
C GLN A 200 -0.09 -4.30 7.90
N ASN A 201 1.04 -3.97 8.52
CA ASN A 201 1.45 -2.61 8.83
C ASN A 201 2.96 -2.49 8.58
N TYR A 202 3.33 -2.16 7.34
CA TYR A 202 4.74 -2.06 6.93
C TYR A 202 5.34 -0.70 7.22
N ARG A 203 4.61 0.14 7.96
CA ARG A 203 5.04 1.50 8.29
C ARG A 203 5.36 1.61 9.77
N ALA A 204 6.64 1.84 10.12
CA ALA A 204 6.95 2.31 11.46
C ALA A 204 6.47 3.75 11.60
N SER A 205 5.94 4.07 12.76
CA SER A 205 5.79 5.45 13.17
C SER A 205 7.17 6.10 13.12
N GLN A 206 7.37 7.04 12.22
CA GLN A 206 8.58 7.87 12.23
C GLN A 206 8.51 8.70 13.52
N GLY A 207 9.24 8.27 14.56
CA GLY A 207 9.16 8.86 15.88
C GLY A 207 9.39 10.37 15.86
N ALA A 208 8.68 11.08 16.74
CA ALA A 208 8.71 12.53 16.90
C ALA A 208 9.97 13.06 17.62
N ASP A 209 11.06 12.30 17.65
CA ASP A 209 12.26 12.64 18.44
C ASP A 209 13.12 13.75 17.83
N GLU A 210 12.76 14.23 16.62
CA GLU A 210 13.46 15.32 15.96
C GLU A 210 12.61 16.58 15.88
N GLU A 211 13.28 17.75 15.94
CA GLU A 211 12.60 19.03 15.79
C GLU A 211 12.00 19.16 14.38
N VAL A 212 10.68 19.19 14.29
CA VAL A 212 9.97 19.32 13.03
C VAL A 212 9.99 20.77 12.56
N SER A 213 10.50 21.00 11.35
CA SER A 213 10.45 22.30 10.74
C SER A 213 9.02 22.78 10.52
N LYS A 214 8.71 23.99 10.99
CA LYS A 214 7.42 24.66 10.78
C LYS A 214 7.39 25.49 9.49
N GLU A 215 8.54 25.72 8.89
CA GLU A 215 8.67 26.54 7.69
C GLU A 215 8.41 25.69 6.44
N GLU A 216 7.79 26.30 5.45
CA GLU A 216 7.63 25.70 4.13
C GLU A 216 9.00 25.61 3.46
N PRO A 217 9.46 24.40 3.05
CA PRO A 217 10.74 24.23 2.39
C PRO A 217 10.87 25.04 1.10
N GLN A 218 12.10 25.45 0.77
CA GLN A 218 12.37 26.23 -0.43
C GLN A 218 11.94 25.48 -1.71
N ALA A 219 12.20 24.18 -1.80
CA ALA A 219 11.81 23.35 -2.93
C ALA A 219 10.28 23.34 -3.16
N VAL A 220 9.47 23.42 -2.08
CA VAL A 220 8.00 23.51 -2.19
C VAL A 220 7.59 24.86 -2.77
N LYS A 221 8.24 25.95 -2.37
CA LYS A 221 7.98 27.30 -2.90
C LYS A 221 8.38 27.45 -4.36
N GLU A 222 9.40 26.70 -4.80
CA GLU A 222 9.93 26.70 -6.17
C GLU A 222 9.24 25.70 -7.09
N TYR A 223 8.31 24.91 -6.57
CA TYR A 223 7.56 23.99 -7.40
C TYR A 223 6.65 24.75 -8.37
N GLU A 224 6.86 24.52 -9.66
CA GLU A 224 6.04 25.07 -10.73
C GLU A 224 5.11 23.99 -11.29
N ARG A 225 3.81 24.22 -11.15
CA ARG A 225 2.80 23.34 -11.70
C ARG A 225 2.78 23.45 -13.23
N PRO A 226 2.74 22.32 -13.97
CA PRO A 226 2.63 22.37 -15.43
C PRO A 226 1.29 22.98 -15.89
N GLU A 227 1.32 23.76 -16.95
CA GLU A 227 0.13 24.37 -17.55
C GLU A 227 -0.50 23.49 -18.63
N GLN A 228 0.26 22.53 -19.17
CA GLN A 228 -0.17 21.63 -20.23
C GLN A 228 0.49 20.25 -20.08
N PHE A 229 -0.08 19.24 -20.73
CA PHE A 229 0.58 17.95 -20.84
C PHE A 229 1.90 18.06 -21.62
N SER A 230 2.85 17.23 -21.24
CA SER A 230 4.03 16.97 -22.05
C SER A 230 3.70 15.91 -23.11
N GLU A 231 4.33 16.02 -24.30
CA GLU A 231 4.28 15.00 -25.32
C GLU A 231 5.04 13.72 -24.92
N ASN A 232 6.02 13.87 -24.03
CA ASN A 232 6.77 12.76 -23.48
C ASN A 232 6.19 12.33 -22.11
N PRO A 233 5.60 11.16 -21.99
CA PRO A 233 5.07 10.67 -20.70
C PRO A 233 6.14 10.58 -19.60
N ARG A 234 7.45 10.47 -19.95
CA ARG A 234 8.56 10.43 -19.01
C ARG A 234 8.87 11.76 -18.34
N ASP A 235 8.21 12.84 -18.74
CA ASP A 235 8.22 14.11 -18.01
C ASP A 235 7.33 14.07 -16.77
N TYR A 236 6.66 12.93 -16.55
CA TYR A 236 5.84 12.63 -15.37
C TYR A 236 4.75 13.67 -15.09
N VAL A 237 4.22 14.30 -16.14
CA VAL A 237 3.07 15.18 -16.04
C VAL A 237 1.79 14.34 -16.06
N VAL A 238 1.05 14.41 -14.96
CA VAL A 238 -0.21 13.70 -14.79
C VAL A 238 -1.35 14.70 -14.55
N SER A 239 -2.50 14.46 -15.17
CA SER A 239 -3.77 15.07 -14.77
C SER A 239 -4.44 14.17 -13.73
N TYR A 240 -4.72 14.70 -12.57
CA TYR A 240 -5.46 14.01 -11.52
C TYR A 240 -6.55 14.95 -11.02
N ASP A 241 -7.80 14.52 -11.11
CA ASP A 241 -8.96 15.35 -10.82
C ASP A 241 -8.97 16.68 -11.62
N ASN A 242 -8.66 16.60 -12.91
CA ASN A 242 -8.56 17.74 -13.85
C ASN A 242 -7.51 18.81 -13.46
N GLN A 243 -6.58 18.49 -12.59
CA GLN A 243 -5.43 19.32 -12.25
C GLN A 243 -4.14 18.65 -12.74
N LEU A 244 -3.27 19.45 -13.35
CA LEU A 244 -1.98 18.95 -13.81
C LEU A 244 -0.94 19.04 -12.70
N TYR A 245 -0.17 17.97 -12.53
CA TYR A 245 0.95 17.89 -11.60
C TYR A 245 2.15 17.29 -12.33
N ARG A 246 3.35 17.76 -12.02
CA ARG A 246 4.59 17.08 -12.40
C ARG A 246 5.09 16.33 -11.19
N ILE A 247 5.20 15.01 -11.30
CA ILE A 247 5.68 14.15 -10.22
C ILE A 247 7.22 14.12 -10.25
N PRO A 248 7.89 14.39 -9.10
CA PRO A 248 7.34 14.57 -7.76
C PRO A 248 6.70 15.94 -7.55
N ALA A 249 5.55 15.96 -6.87
CA ALA A 249 4.77 17.16 -6.59
C ALA A 249 4.52 17.32 -5.08
N PRO A 250 4.62 18.53 -4.50
CA PRO A 250 4.33 18.72 -3.09
C PRO A 250 2.89 18.31 -2.74
N VAL A 251 2.70 17.62 -1.62
CA VAL A 251 1.35 17.29 -1.11
C VAL A 251 0.51 18.55 -0.94
N SER A 252 1.13 19.67 -0.56
CA SER A 252 0.44 20.97 -0.42
C SER A 252 -0.23 21.44 -1.72
N GLU A 253 0.26 21.03 -2.90
CA GLU A 253 -0.41 21.36 -4.17
C GLU A 253 -1.76 20.64 -4.31
N PHE A 254 -1.84 19.38 -3.89
CA PHE A 254 -3.11 18.63 -3.84
C PHE A 254 -4.07 19.29 -2.84
N VAL A 255 -3.56 19.68 -1.66
CA VAL A 255 -4.36 20.39 -0.64
C VAL A 255 -4.93 21.70 -1.18
N LYS A 256 -4.15 22.49 -1.93
CA LYS A 256 -4.63 23.72 -2.61
C LYS A 256 -5.79 23.46 -3.58
N HIS A 257 -5.89 22.23 -4.12
CA HIS A 257 -6.96 21.81 -5.03
C HIS A 257 -8.10 21.05 -4.33
N GLY A 258 -8.18 21.15 -3.00
CA GLY A 258 -9.31 20.66 -2.21
C GLY A 258 -9.16 19.23 -1.66
N TRP A 259 -8.01 18.59 -1.87
CA TRP A 259 -7.72 17.32 -1.22
C TRP A 259 -7.43 17.52 0.27
N LYS A 260 -7.86 16.59 1.10
CA LYS A 260 -7.64 16.60 2.55
C LYS A 260 -6.72 15.46 2.93
N ILE A 261 -5.74 15.75 3.78
CA ILE A 261 -4.88 14.72 4.36
C ILE A 261 -5.69 13.99 5.43
N GLN A 262 -5.76 12.66 5.35
CA GLN A 262 -6.35 11.79 6.35
C GLN A 262 -5.27 11.41 7.35
N GLU A 263 -5.45 11.81 8.62
CA GLU A 263 -4.43 11.62 9.66
C GLU A 263 -4.17 10.13 9.95
N ASP A 264 -5.23 9.33 10.03
CA ASP A 264 -5.11 7.88 10.32
C ASP A 264 -4.37 7.09 9.22
N GLY A 265 -4.40 7.59 7.98
CA GLY A 265 -3.76 6.96 6.83
C GLY A 265 -2.44 7.61 6.40
N SER A 266 -1.95 8.62 7.11
CA SER A 266 -0.78 9.41 6.71
C SER A 266 0.30 9.40 7.79
N ASP A 267 1.55 9.56 7.38
CA ASP A 267 2.60 9.93 8.32
C ASP A 267 2.41 11.38 8.75
N ALA A 268 2.70 11.69 10.02
CA ALA A 268 2.64 13.08 10.46
C ALA A 268 3.84 13.89 9.92
N TYR A 269 4.99 13.24 9.81
CA TYR A 269 6.27 13.82 9.45
C TYR A 269 7.04 12.91 8.52
N VAL A 270 7.98 13.50 7.75
CA VAL A 270 8.90 12.75 6.90
C VAL A 270 10.32 13.23 7.18
N LYS A 271 11.21 12.32 7.56
CA LYS A 271 12.62 12.59 7.85
C LYS A 271 13.41 12.95 6.59
N PRO A 272 14.56 13.66 6.70
CA PRO A 272 15.42 14.01 5.56
C PRO A 272 15.78 12.79 4.70
N GLY A 273 15.61 12.93 3.38
CA GLY A 273 15.94 11.89 2.40
C GLY A 273 15.06 10.64 2.44
N ARG A 274 14.09 10.56 3.35
CA ARG A 274 13.25 9.37 3.55
C ARG A 274 11.94 9.46 2.79
N HIS A 275 11.41 8.28 2.50
CA HIS A 275 10.03 8.13 2.07
C HIS A 275 9.07 8.16 3.26
N GLY A 276 7.84 8.51 2.96
CA GLY A 276 6.70 8.46 3.86
C GLY A 276 5.44 8.19 3.04
N TYR A 277 4.29 8.22 3.70
CA TYR A 277 3.02 7.87 3.09
C TYR A 277 1.98 8.93 3.40
N VAL A 278 1.14 9.21 2.42
CA VAL A 278 0.01 10.12 2.58
C VAL A 278 -1.26 9.50 2.00
N THR A 279 -2.34 9.62 2.73
CA THR A 279 -3.69 9.34 2.27
C THR A 279 -4.41 10.65 2.07
N LEU A 280 -4.88 10.90 0.86
CA LEU A 280 -5.61 12.10 0.49
C LEU A 280 -7.05 11.73 0.14
N GLU A 281 -8.01 12.53 0.62
CA GLU A 281 -9.43 12.33 0.32
C GLU A 281 -10.02 13.56 -0.33
N LYS A 282 -10.85 13.35 -1.35
CA LYS A 282 -11.69 14.38 -1.97
C LYS A 282 -12.94 13.75 -2.57
N ASP A 283 -14.11 14.30 -2.24
CA ASP A 283 -15.41 13.93 -2.82
C ASP A 283 -15.71 12.42 -2.79
N GLY A 284 -15.28 11.74 -1.70
CA GLY A 284 -15.45 10.31 -1.50
C GLY A 284 -14.50 9.44 -2.35
N HIS A 285 -13.46 10.03 -2.91
CA HIS A 285 -12.33 9.31 -3.51
C HIS A 285 -11.11 9.42 -2.61
N THR A 286 -10.44 8.27 -2.40
CA THR A 286 -9.21 8.16 -1.61
C THR A 286 -8.02 7.92 -2.54
N LEU A 287 -6.97 8.74 -2.40
CA LEU A 287 -5.69 8.57 -3.07
C LEU A 287 -4.63 8.18 -2.04
N TYR A 288 -4.07 6.99 -2.18
CA TYR A 288 -2.92 6.52 -1.43
C TYR A 288 -1.64 6.83 -2.21
N ALA A 289 -0.68 7.47 -1.57
CA ALA A 289 0.54 7.88 -2.25
C ALA A 289 1.80 7.73 -1.38
N VAL A 290 2.91 7.44 -2.03
CA VAL A 290 4.25 7.53 -1.45
C VAL A 290 4.73 8.97 -1.59
N VAL A 291 5.34 9.49 -0.53
CA VAL A 291 5.97 10.82 -0.52
C VAL A 291 7.45 10.70 -0.15
N ARG A 292 8.24 11.71 -0.51
CA ARG A 292 9.66 11.81 -0.11
C ARG A 292 9.99 13.22 0.36
N ASN A 293 10.84 13.30 1.37
CA ASN A 293 11.42 14.54 1.83
C ASN A 293 12.79 14.75 1.17
N TYR A 294 12.91 15.76 0.31
CA TYR A 294 14.15 16.12 -0.38
C TYR A 294 14.96 17.19 0.37
N GLY A 295 14.50 17.60 1.56
CA GLY A 295 15.16 18.58 2.40
C GLY A 295 16.12 17.96 3.42
N GLU A 296 16.78 18.81 4.19
CA GLU A 296 17.74 18.43 5.24
C GLU A 296 17.12 18.38 6.65
N GLN A 297 15.85 18.74 6.79
CA GLN A 297 15.14 18.77 8.07
C GLN A 297 13.91 17.88 8.00
N THR A 298 13.51 17.34 9.15
CA THR A 298 12.20 16.66 9.28
C THR A 298 11.08 17.67 9.04
N ILE A 299 10.14 17.34 8.15
CA ILE A 299 9.04 18.21 7.73
C ILE A 299 7.69 17.54 7.94
N ALA A 300 6.63 18.33 8.10
CA ALA A 300 5.28 17.80 8.06
C ALA A 300 4.97 17.20 6.69
N VAL A 301 4.22 16.10 6.64
CA VAL A 301 3.91 15.36 5.40
C VAL A 301 3.33 16.24 4.30
N LYS A 302 2.59 17.29 4.66
CA LYS A 302 2.05 18.27 3.69
C LYS A 302 3.11 18.97 2.83
N TYR A 303 4.35 18.98 3.27
CA TYR A 303 5.48 19.58 2.55
C TYR A 303 6.37 18.55 1.86
N ALA A 304 6.14 17.26 2.09
CA ALA A 304 6.80 16.22 1.36
C ALA A 304 6.30 16.16 -0.10
N PHE A 305 7.10 15.59 -0.98
CA PHE A 305 6.78 15.48 -2.40
C PHE A 305 6.19 14.11 -2.69
N LEU A 306 4.99 14.07 -3.21
CA LEU A 306 4.33 12.89 -3.72
C LEU A 306 5.12 12.36 -4.92
N THR A 307 5.65 11.14 -4.79
CA THR A 307 6.53 10.50 -5.76
C THR A 307 5.84 9.42 -6.58
N SER A 308 4.70 8.92 -6.11
CA SER A 308 3.91 7.96 -6.88
C SER A 308 2.42 8.19 -6.68
N LEU A 309 1.66 7.93 -7.71
CA LEU A 309 0.20 7.87 -7.68
C LEU A 309 -0.32 6.88 -8.70
N SER A 310 -1.53 6.39 -8.49
CA SER A 310 -2.21 5.52 -9.42
C SER A 310 -3.67 5.91 -9.61
N GLY A 311 -4.24 5.49 -10.71
CA GLY A 311 -5.68 5.50 -10.97
C GLY A 311 -6.10 4.15 -11.53
N ASP A 312 -7.20 3.61 -11.05
CA ASP A 312 -7.86 2.40 -11.50
C ASP A 312 -9.26 2.72 -12.01
N PHE A 313 -9.67 2.11 -13.11
CA PHE A 313 -10.94 2.41 -13.78
C PHE A 313 -12.17 2.14 -12.91
N ASP A 314 -12.12 1.12 -12.06
CA ASP A 314 -13.27 0.73 -11.23
C ASP A 314 -13.35 1.49 -9.90
N VAL A 315 -12.19 1.85 -9.35
CA VAL A 315 -12.06 2.40 -8.01
C VAL A 315 -11.94 3.91 -8.02
N THR A 316 -11.17 4.46 -9.00
CA THR A 316 -10.88 5.89 -9.06
C THR A 316 -12.09 6.69 -9.54
N LYS A 317 -12.61 7.55 -8.68
CA LYS A 317 -13.81 8.34 -8.96
C LYS A 317 -13.52 9.68 -9.62
N VAL A 318 -12.25 9.99 -9.88
CA VAL A 318 -11.79 11.23 -10.51
C VAL A 318 -11.09 10.96 -11.84
N PRO A 319 -11.10 11.89 -12.79
CA PRO A 319 -10.38 11.72 -14.06
C PRO A 319 -8.87 11.63 -13.84
N VAL A 320 -8.23 10.62 -14.47
CA VAL A 320 -6.78 10.43 -14.48
C VAL A 320 -6.30 10.34 -15.92
N ALA A 321 -5.23 11.08 -16.26
CA ALA A 321 -4.61 11.03 -17.56
C ALA A 321 -3.10 11.28 -17.46
N VAL A 322 -2.33 10.67 -18.38
CA VAL A 322 -0.88 10.87 -18.53
C VAL A 322 -0.51 11.15 -19.97
N GLY A 323 0.63 11.80 -20.20
CA GLY A 323 1.17 12.10 -21.53
C GLY A 323 0.04 12.44 -22.51
N ASN A 324 0.21 12.91 -23.66
CA ASN A 324 -0.82 13.19 -24.69
C ASN A 324 -2.30 12.86 -24.37
N ASN A 325 -2.71 12.97 -23.08
CA ASN A 325 -4.06 12.69 -22.59
C ASN A 325 -4.52 11.22 -22.71
N ILE A 326 -3.64 10.29 -22.39
CA ILE A 326 -3.98 8.86 -22.24
C ILE A 326 -4.78 8.72 -20.94
N THR A 327 -6.04 8.27 -21.02
CA THR A 327 -6.99 8.21 -19.92
C THR A 327 -7.41 6.77 -19.59
N LEU A 328 -7.92 6.58 -18.37
CA LEU A 328 -8.63 5.35 -18.01
C LEU A 328 -9.82 5.11 -18.96
N GLY A 329 -10.07 3.86 -19.32
CA GLY A 329 -11.11 3.45 -20.26
C GLY A 329 -10.79 3.68 -21.73
N MET A 330 -9.63 4.21 -22.09
CA MET A 330 -9.19 4.34 -23.48
C MET A 330 -8.85 2.99 -24.08
N SER A 331 -9.14 2.77 -25.38
CA SER A 331 -8.72 1.53 -26.05
C SER A 331 -7.20 1.47 -26.21
N GLU A 332 -6.66 0.24 -26.19
CA GLU A 332 -5.24 -0.02 -26.39
C GLU A 332 -4.71 0.58 -27.72
N GLU A 333 -5.50 0.50 -28.80
CA GLU A 333 -5.14 1.07 -30.09
C GLU A 333 -4.93 2.59 -30.01
N ASN A 334 -5.88 3.30 -29.38
CA ASN A 334 -5.78 4.76 -29.21
C ASN A 334 -4.63 5.13 -28.27
N MET A 335 -4.42 4.38 -27.22
CA MET A 335 -3.30 4.55 -26.30
C MET A 335 -1.96 4.44 -27.04
N LYS A 336 -1.77 3.42 -27.87
CA LYS A 336 -0.55 3.25 -28.69
C LYS A 336 -0.36 4.39 -29.69
N ILE A 337 -1.42 4.90 -30.29
CA ILE A 337 -1.36 6.08 -31.19
C ILE A 337 -0.86 7.30 -30.40
N LEU A 338 -1.39 7.54 -29.20
CA LEU A 338 -1.00 8.68 -28.38
C LEU A 338 0.41 8.54 -27.77
N LEU A 339 0.88 7.32 -27.53
CA LEU A 339 2.28 7.08 -27.18
C LEU A 339 3.23 7.46 -28.32
N GLY A 340 2.77 7.42 -29.57
CA GLY A 340 3.53 7.85 -30.74
C GLY A 340 4.84 7.08 -30.89
N GLY A 341 5.96 7.83 -30.97
CA GLY A 341 7.32 7.25 -31.08
C GLY A 341 7.99 6.96 -29.73
N ASN A 342 7.30 7.14 -28.60
CA ASN A 342 7.87 6.84 -27.29
C ASN A 342 8.12 5.34 -27.15
N ALA A 343 9.37 4.96 -26.84
CA ALA A 343 9.72 3.58 -26.57
C ALA A 343 9.05 3.10 -25.28
N PHE A 344 8.58 1.87 -25.23
CA PHE A 344 8.02 1.23 -24.05
C PHE A 344 8.44 -0.24 -23.98
N GLU A 345 8.44 -0.81 -22.79
CA GLU A 345 8.49 -2.25 -22.60
C GLU A 345 7.08 -2.76 -22.33
N SER A 346 6.72 -3.93 -22.87
CA SER A 346 5.44 -4.57 -22.56
C SER A 346 5.66 -5.87 -21.82
N GLN A 347 4.85 -6.10 -20.80
CA GLN A 347 4.83 -7.32 -20.02
C GLN A 347 3.43 -7.91 -20.03
N GLU A 348 3.31 -9.14 -20.50
CA GLU A 348 2.05 -9.87 -20.44
C GLU A 348 1.85 -10.42 -19.02
N GLU A 349 0.67 -10.20 -18.48
CA GLU A 349 0.21 -10.66 -17.18
C GLU A 349 -1.04 -11.55 -17.35
N GLU A 350 -1.47 -12.25 -16.32
CA GLU A 350 -2.64 -13.12 -16.37
C GLU A 350 -3.91 -12.37 -16.80
N LYS A 351 -4.11 -11.16 -16.27
CA LYS A 351 -5.30 -10.32 -16.49
C LYS A 351 -5.14 -9.30 -17.63
N GLY A 352 -3.96 -9.15 -18.21
CA GLY A 352 -3.76 -8.13 -19.24
C GLY A 352 -2.32 -7.90 -19.64
N THR A 353 -2.05 -6.71 -20.18
CA THR A 353 -0.71 -6.30 -20.61
C THR A 353 -0.34 -4.97 -19.94
N SER A 354 0.79 -4.93 -19.25
CA SER A 354 1.38 -3.70 -18.74
C SER A 354 2.36 -3.11 -19.76
N TYR A 355 2.23 -1.80 -20.00
CA TYR A 355 3.12 -0.99 -20.81
C TYR A 355 3.92 -0.06 -19.90
N TYR A 356 5.25 -0.23 -19.88
CA TYR A 356 6.15 0.54 -19.03
C TYR A 356 6.97 1.52 -19.85
N LEU A 357 6.99 2.78 -19.44
CA LEU A 357 7.83 3.83 -19.98
C LEU A 357 8.83 4.22 -18.90
N TYR A 358 9.99 3.59 -18.90
CA TYR A 358 11.06 3.86 -17.95
C TYR A 358 11.88 5.09 -18.38
N SER A 359 12.35 5.90 -17.42
CA SER A 359 13.25 7.02 -17.69
C SER A 359 14.73 6.60 -17.75
N ASP A 360 15.06 5.51 -17.06
CA ASP A 360 16.43 5.06 -16.89
C ASP A 360 16.53 3.52 -16.77
N GLU A 361 17.74 3.01 -16.75
CA GLU A 361 18.03 1.57 -16.69
C GLU A 361 17.71 0.95 -15.31
N THR A 362 17.55 1.76 -14.26
CA THR A 362 17.22 1.27 -12.91
C THR A 362 15.78 0.81 -12.81
N LYS A 363 14.94 1.26 -13.75
CA LYS A 363 13.49 0.95 -13.82
C LYS A 363 12.68 1.36 -12.58
N LYS A 364 13.24 2.22 -11.73
CA LYS A 364 12.56 2.73 -10.52
C LYS A 364 11.57 3.84 -10.86
N ASN A 365 11.87 4.62 -11.91
CA ASN A 365 11.05 5.74 -12.36
C ASN A 365 10.33 5.35 -13.66
N PHE A 366 9.00 5.36 -13.63
CA PHE A 366 8.20 4.87 -14.76
C PHE A 366 6.80 5.47 -14.82
N VAL A 367 6.21 5.39 -16.00
CA VAL A 367 4.76 5.42 -16.22
C VAL A 367 4.33 4.03 -16.64
N ARG A 368 3.41 3.41 -15.92
CA ARG A 368 2.79 2.12 -16.26
C ARG A 368 1.36 2.36 -16.72
N ILE A 369 1.00 1.72 -17.82
CA ILE A 369 -0.36 1.70 -18.36
C ILE A 369 -0.75 0.23 -18.49
N PHE A 370 -1.75 -0.21 -17.73
CA PHE A 370 -2.24 -1.58 -17.80
C PHE A 370 -3.50 -1.66 -18.66
N ILE A 371 -3.49 -2.59 -19.60
CA ILE A 371 -4.62 -2.91 -20.49
C ILE A 371 -5.27 -4.19 -20.02
N ASP A 372 -6.55 -4.14 -19.73
CA ASP A 372 -7.37 -5.31 -19.42
C ASP A 372 -7.51 -6.22 -20.64
N LYS A 373 -7.29 -7.53 -20.46
CA LYS A 373 -7.28 -8.52 -21.55
C LYS A 373 -8.64 -8.73 -22.17
N ASP A 374 -9.69 -8.69 -21.37
CA ASP A 374 -11.05 -9.00 -21.82
C ASP A 374 -11.72 -7.78 -22.45
N LEU A 375 -11.41 -6.58 -21.94
CA LEU A 375 -11.99 -5.33 -22.40
C LEU A 375 -11.16 -4.64 -23.48
N GLY A 376 -9.84 -4.86 -23.53
CA GLY A 376 -8.92 -4.13 -24.41
C GLY A 376 -8.83 -2.65 -24.09
N LEU A 377 -9.07 -2.27 -22.83
CA LEU A 377 -9.11 -0.90 -22.37
C LEU A 377 -8.04 -0.62 -21.31
N VAL A 378 -7.59 0.63 -21.23
CA VAL A 378 -6.73 1.11 -20.15
C VAL A 378 -7.49 0.99 -18.82
N ARG A 379 -7.05 0.07 -17.98
CA ARG A 379 -7.63 -0.24 -16.69
C ARG A 379 -6.94 0.49 -15.56
N GLU A 380 -5.60 0.55 -15.62
CA GLU A 380 -4.80 1.21 -14.62
C GLU A 380 -3.78 2.14 -15.26
N ILE A 381 -3.52 3.25 -14.58
CA ILE A 381 -2.43 4.18 -14.86
C ILE A 381 -1.67 4.37 -13.55
N GLN A 382 -0.36 4.15 -13.58
CA GLN A 382 0.53 4.39 -12.46
C GLN A 382 1.68 5.28 -12.90
N VAL A 383 2.00 6.26 -12.07
CA VAL A 383 3.16 7.14 -12.24
C VAL A 383 4.04 6.99 -11.02
N SER A 384 5.32 6.71 -11.22
CA SER A 384 6.33 6.65 -10.18
C SER A 384 7.54 7.43 -10.63
N ASN A 385 7.91 8.47 -9.88
CA ASN A 385 9.12 9.25 -10.10
C ASN A 385 9.68 9.73 -8.76
N SER A 386 10.75 9.08 -8.30
CA SER A 386 11.45 9.40 -7.06
C SER A 386 12.94 9.56 -7.33
N PRO A 387 13.36 10.67 -8.02
CA PRO A 387 14.76 10.93 -8.26
C PRO A 387 15.54 11.10 -6.94
N GLU A 388 16.85 10.98 -6.98
CA GLU A 388 17.68 11.20 -5.79
C GLU A 388 17.66 12.67 -5.35
N SER A 389 17.58 13.59 -6.31
CA SER A 389 17.50 15.05 -6.10
C SER A 389 16.45 15.65 -7.03
N LEU A 390 15.78 16.72 -6.58
CA LEU A 390 14.85 17.50 -7.42
C LEU A 390 15.53 18.28 -8.55
N SER A 391 16.86 18.41 -8.51
CA SER A 391 17.65 19.05 -9.56
C SER A 391 17.96 18.13 -10.74
N ASP A 392 17.85 16.81 -10.58
CA ASP A 392 18.25 15.82 -11.58
C ASP A 392 17.38 15.80 -12.85
N GLY A 393 16.27 16.55 -12.86
CA GLY A 393 15.39 16.71 -14.03
C GLY A 393 15.45 18.06 -14.73
N LYS A 394 16.26 19.00 -14.24
CA LYS A 394 16.54 20.25 -14.95
C LYS A 394 17.75 19.99 -15.85
N GLU A 395 17.52 19.79 -17.15
CA GLU A 395 18.57 19.94 -18.13
C GLU A 395 19.21 21.32 -17.86
N GLU A 396 20.50 21.35 -17.50
CA GLU A 396 21.26 22.57 -17.59
C GLU A 396 21.14 23.03 -19.05
N GLU A 397 20.38 24.10 -19.30
CA GLU A 397 20.55 24.89 -20.49
C GLU A 397 22.03 25.31 -20.45
N VAL A 398 22.85 24.56 -21.17
CA VAL A 398 24.20 24.96 -21.49
C VAL A 398 24.03 26.27 -22.23
N SER A 399 24.18 27.37 -21.49
CA SER A 399 24.36 28.67 -22.07
C SER A 399 25.60 28.56 -22.95
N GLY A 400 25.34 28.42 -24.26
CA GLY A 400 26.38 28.42 -25.25
C GLY A 400 27.05 29.79 -25.22
N GLU A 401 28.06 29.97 -24.38
CA GLU A 401 29.10 30.91 -24.64
C GLU A 401 29.93 30.35 -25.82
N GLU A 402 29.66 30.88 -26.99
CA GLU A 402 30.55 30.74 -28.13
C GLU A 402 31.97 31.10 -27.69
N PRO A 403 32.99 30.25 -27.89
CA PRO A 403 34.36 30.65 -27.66
C PRO A 403 34.69 31.73 -28.67
N ASN A 404 34.86 32.94 -28.16
CA ASN A 404 35.32 34.12 -28.85
C ASN A 404 36.58 33.78 -29.64
N SER A 405 36.47 33.85 -30.96
CA SER A 405 37.55 33.69 -31.89
C SER A 405 38.54 34.81 -31.65
N THR A 406 39.71 34.51 -31.16
CA THR A 406 40.81 35.44 -31.14
C THR A 406 42.06 34.78 -31.69
N VAL A 407 42.34 35.20 -32.93
CA VAL A 407 43.66 35.50 -33.52
C VAL A 407 44.66 34.35 -33.63
N LEU A 408 44.79 33.92 -34.87
CA LEU A 408 45.99 33.29 -35.39
C LEU A 408 47.18 34.28 -35.29
N PRO A 409 48.35 33.86 -34.86
CA PRO A 409 49.58 34.46 -35.29
C PRO A 409 50.09 33.71 -36.51
N ASP A 410 50.23 34.50 -37.57
CA ASP A 410 51.01 34.22 -38.74
C ASP A 410 52.49 34.13 -38.32
N GLU A 411 53.27 33.19 -38.86
CA GLU A 411 54.54 33.40 -39.50
C GLU A 411 55.37 32.13 -39.67
N ASN A 412 55.61 31.87 -40.92
CA ASN A 412 56.85 31.28 -41.45
C ASN A 412 58.11 31.63 -40.66
N LYS A 413 58.87 30.60 -40.31
CA LYS A 413 60.35 30.63 -40.44
C LYS A 413 60.88 29.19 -40.35
N VAL A 414 61.34 28.73 -41.45
CA VAL A 414 62.37 27.73 -41.61
C VAL A 414 63.70 28.35 -41.23
N PRO A 415 64.60 27.63 -40.59
CA PRO A 415 65.99 27.57 -41.03
C PRO A 415 66.41 26.14 -41.34
N VAL A 416 67.15 26.14 -42.44
CA VAL A 416 67.96 25.07 -42.98
C VAL A 416 69.32 25.11 -42.27
N GLU A 417 70.03 23.93 -42.24
CA GLU A 417 71.46 23.65 -41.99
C GLU A 417 71.81 23.41 -40.50
N GLU A 418 72.60 22.44 -40.16
CA GLU A 418 73.56 21.54 -40.87
C GLU A 418 73.45 20.09 -40.36
#